data_0248c23864d88f51368bea5d35238a8a
#
_entry.id   0248c23864d88f51368bea5d35238a8a
#
_cell.length_a   1.000
_cell.length_b   1.000
_cell.length_c   1.000
_cell.angle_alpha   90.00
_cell.angle_beta   90.00
_cell.angle_gamma   90.00
#
_symmetry.space_group_name_H-M   'P 1'
#
loop_
_entity.id
_entity.type
_entity.pdbx_description
1 polymer ?
#
loop_
_entity_poly.entity_id
_entity_poly.type
_entity_poly.pdbx_seq_one_letter_code
_entity_poly.pdbx_strand_id
1 'polypeptide(L)'
;MRPFSQAAENNKGPILDVLRDYLTAPGDLLEIGAGTGQHAVWLAPHFPQVRWTPSELPENLDGLSQWLTDVPSDNLTEPLALNVEGDWPARTYRYIFTANTFHIVSRPQVEICIRRVCETLLPGGRFLVYGPFNYHGTYTSDSNREFDLSLKARDIAMGIRDQEWVVQRFAEHGRELIHDHAMPANNRILVFG
;
A
#
# COMPACT_ATOMS: atom_id res chain seq x y z
N MET A 1 -12.07 19.89 9.49
CA MET A 1 -12.19 18.55 10.16
C MET A 1 -11.33 17.60 9.34
N ARG A 2 -10.34 16.93 9.95
CA ARG A 2 -9.46 16.02 9.22
C ARG A 2 -10.24 14.81 8.67
N PRO A 3 -9.90 14.31 7.47
CA PRO A 3 -10.57 13.15 6.90
C PRO A 3 -10.36 11.91 7.79
N PHE A 4 -11.33 10.99 7.78
CA PHE A 4 -11.28 9.77 8.61
C PHE A 4 -11.68 8.54 7.79
N SER A 5 -10.94 7.46 7.94
CA SER A 5 -11.19 6.16 7.33
C SER A 5 -11.42 5.10 8.42
N GLN A 6 -12.65 4.59 8.53
CA GLN A 6 -12.95 3.48 9.42
C GLN A 6 -12.21 2.20 9.02
N ALA A 7 -11.98 1.99 7.72
CA ALA A 7 -11.21 0.85 7.23
C ALA A 7 -9.76 0.89 7.73
N ALA A 8 -9.10 2.06 7.67
CA ALA A 8 -7.75 2.23 8.19
C ALA A 8 -7.70 1.98 9.71
N GLU A 9 -8.70 2.45 10.46
CA GLU A 9 -8.78 2.23 11.90
C GLU A 9 -8.91 0.74 12.25
N ASN A 10 -9.70 0.00 11.48
CA ASN A 10 -9.96 -1.42 11.74
C ASN A 10 -8.76 -2.32 11.39
N ASN A 11 -7.95 -1.96 10.40
CA ASN A 11 -6.90 -2.83 9.87
C ASN A 11 -5.48 -2.46 10.33
N LYS A 12 -5.25 -1.28 10.92
CA LYS A 12 -3.92 -0.81 11.30
C LYS A 12 -3.18 -1.75 12.27
N GLY A 13 -3.88 -2.33 13.25
CA GLY A 13 -3.31 -3.28 14.21
C GLY A 13 -2.83 -4.56 13.54
N PRO A 14 -3.70 -5.30 12.85
CA PRO A 14 -3.29 -6.49 12.07
C PRO A 14 -2.17 -6.20 11.06
N ILE A 15 -2.18 -5.05 10.39
CA ILE A 15 -1.09 -4.64 9.48
C ILE A 15 0.21 -4.49 10.25
N LEU A 16 0.21 -3.80 11.41
CA LEU A 16 1.39 -3.62 12.25
C LEU A 16 2.03 -4.97 12.61
N ASP A 17 1.23 -5.96 12.98
CA ASP A 17 1.74 -7.28 13.37
C ASP A 17 2.54 -7.95 12.26
N VAL A 18 2.07 -7.85 11.01
CA VAL A 18 2.80 -8.37 9.85
C VAL A 18 4.04 -7.52 9.53
N LEU A 19 3.93 -6.19 9.55
CA LEU A 19 5.06 -5.30 9.23
C LEU A 19 6.26 -5.52 10.16
N ARG A 20 6.05 -5.92 11.42
CA ARG A 20 7.12 -6.22 12.39
C ARG A 20 8.08 -7.30 11.91
N ASP A 21 7.61 -8.26 11.12
CA ASP A 21 8.44 -9.35 10.59
C ASP A 21 9.35 -8.89 9.45
N TYR A 22 9.04 -7.76 8.81
CA TYR A 22 9.74 -7.31 7.60
C TYR A 22 10.52 -6.01 7.78
N LEU A 23 10.02 -5.06 8.57
CA LEU A 23 10.65 -3.75 8.78
C LEU A 23 11.71 -3.81 9.91
N THR A 24 12.62 -4.77 9.82
CA THR A 24 13.56 -5.09 10.90
C THR A 24 14.87 -4.32 10.85
N ALA A 25 15.25 -3.77 9.69
CA ALA A 25 16.49 -3.04 9.51
C ALA A 25 16.25 -1.54 9.26
N PRO A 26 17.22 -0.67 9.59
CA PRO A 26 17.15 0.75 9.23
C PRO A 26 17.00 0.96 7.73
N GLY A 27 16.22 1.96 7.35
CA GLY A 27 16.04 2.31 5.93
C GLY A 27 14.91 3.27 5.68
N ASP A 28 14.80 3.69 4.43
CA ASP A 28 13.67 4.51 3.97
C ASP A 28 12.49 3.63 3.53
N LEU A 29 11.29 4.06 3.90
CA LEU A 29 10.04 3.49 3.46
C LEU A 29 9.23 4.54 2.68
N LEU A 30 8.70 4.14 1.53
CA LEU A 30 7.69 4.89 0.78
C LEU A 30 6.31 4.23 1.01
N GLU A 31 5.35 4.98 1.52
CA GLU A 31 3.95 4.56 1.54
C GLU A 31 3.22 5.17 0.33
N ILE A 32 2.70 4.32 -0.55
CA ILE A 32 1.98 4.73 -1.75
C ILE A 32 0.48 4.78 -1.44
N GLY A 33 -0.18 5.90 -1.73
CA GLY A 33 -1.62 6.05 -1.51
C GLY A 33 -1.97 6.05 -0.02
N ALA A 34 -1.32 6.89 0.78
CA ALA A 34 -1.51 6.98 2.22
C ALA A 34 -2.92 7.46 2.62
N GLY A 35 -3.71 7.94 1.67
CA GLY A 35 -5.09 8.37 1.87
C GLY A 35 -5.20 9.45 2.95
N THR A 36 -5.91 9.13 4.03
CA THR A 36 -6.05 10.06 5.17
C THR A 36 -4.77 10.26 5.98
N GLY A 37 -3.78 9.34 5.89
CA GLY A 37 -2.57 9.36 6.72
C GLY A 37 -2.68 8.57 8.03
N GLN A 38 -3.83 7.97 8.33
CA GLN A 38 -4.03 7.22 9.59
C GLN A 38 -3.05 6.06 9.75
N HIS A 39 -2.71 5.35 8.66
CA HIS A 39 -1.68 4.30 8.70
C HIS A 39 -0.31 4.89 9.02
N ALA A 40 0.12 5.93 8.30
CA ALA A 40 1.42 6.56 8.49
C ALA A 40 1.66 6.97 9.95
N VAL A 41 0.74 7.75 10.52
CA VAL A 41 0.87 8.27 11.89
C VAL A 41 0.78 7.18 12.96
N TRP A 42 0.06 6.08 12.68
CA TRP A 42 -0.04 4.95 13.60
C TRP A 42 1.16 4.01 13.50
N LEU A 43 1.60 3.67 12.28
CA LEU A 43 2.62 2.64 12.04
C LEU A 43 4.04 3.16 12.25
N ALA A 44 4.37 4.36 11.77
CA ALA A 44 5.72 4.90 11.80
C ALA A 44 6.36 4.91 13.21
N PRO A 45 5.68 5.31 14.30
CA PRO A 45 6.27 5.29 15.63
C PRO A 45 6.70 3.91 16.12
N HIS A 46 6.14 2.84 15.58
CA HIS A 46 6.52 1.47 15.94
C HIS A 46 7.82 1.00 15.25
N PHE A 47 8.33 1.78 14.29
CA PHE A 47 9.53 1.48 13.52
C PHE A 47 10.50 2.68 13.53
N PRO A 48 11.04 3.08 14.70
CA PRO A 48 11.86 4.30 14.81
C PRO A 48 13.12 4.27 13.95
N GLN A 49 13.58 3.08 13.53
CA GLN A 49 14.71 2.88 12.63
C GLN A 49 14.35 3.08 11.15
N VAL A 50 13.07 3.21 10.82
CA VAL A 50 12.57 3.38 9.44
C VAL A 50 12.11 4.81 9.24
N ARG A 51 12.70 5.50 8.26
CA ARG A 51 12.25 6.82 7.83
C ARG A 51 11.04 6.66 6.91
N TRP A 52 9.87 7.01 7.41
CA TRP A 52 8.58 6.79 6.75
C TRP A 52 8.16 8.01 5.94
N THR A 53 8.03 7.86 4.63
CA THR A 53 7.57 8.91 3.71
C THR A 53 6.19 8.52 3.18
N PRO A 54 5.10 9.12 3.69
CA PRO A 54 3.77 8.91 3.11
C PRO A 54 3.64 9.66 1.79
N SER A 55 2.91 9.09 0.84
CA SER A 55 2.65 9.76 -0.43
C SER A 55 1.19 9.63 -0.86
N GLU A 56 0.70 10.62 -1.58
CA GLU A 56 -0.68 10.69 -2.03
C GLU A 56 -0.78 11.56 -3.30
N LEU A 57 -1.90 11.48 -3.99
CA LEU A 57 -2.18 12.40 -5.10
C LEU A 57 -2.14 13.87 -4.63
N PRO A 58 -1.68 14.80 -5.47
CA PRO A 58 -1.55 16.21 -5.07
C PRO A 58 -2.82 16.81 -4.46
N GLU A 59 -3.98 16.46 -4.99
CA GLU A 59 -5.29 16.95 -4.53
C GLU A 59 -5.70 16.46 -3.15
N ASN A 60 -5.08 15.39 -2.64
CA ASN A 60 -5.39 14.78 -1.34
C ASN A 60 -4.37 15.12 -0.25
N LEU A 61 -3.26 15.80 -0.59
CA LEU A 61 -2.17 16.09 0.35
C LEU A 61 -2.60 16.92 1.56
N ASP A 62 -3.54 17.84 1.38
CA ASP A 62 -4.03 18.67 2.48
C ASP A 62 -4.65 17.82 3.60
N GLY A 63 -5.42 16.80 3.24
CA GLY A 63 -6.02 15.89 4.21
C GLY A 63 -5.00 15.02 4.93
N LEU A 64 -4.02 14.51 4.20
CA LEU A 64 -2.90 13.75 4.74
C LEU A 64 -2.07 14.61 5.71
N SER A 65 -1.71 15.84 5.30
CA SER A 65 -0.91 16.76 6.10
C SER A 65 -1.56 17.13 7.44
N GLN A 66 -2.90 17.21 7.50
CA GLN A 66 -3.61 17.44 8.76
C GLN A 66 -3.34 16.31 9.78
N TRP A 67 -3.35 15.04 9.34
CA TRP A 67 -3.05 13.92 10.23
C TRP A 67 -1.60 13.94 10.72
N LEU A 68 -0.64 14.22 9.83
CA LEU A 68 0.78 14.28 10.19
C LEU A 68 1.06 15.42 11.18
N THR A 69 0.39 16.55 11.01
CA THR A 69 0.51 17.71 11.93
C THR A 69 -0.08 17.42 13.29
N ASP A 70 -1.25 16.78 13.34
CA ASP A 70 -1.95 16.48 14.59
C ASP A 70 -1.27 15.36 15.40
N VAL A 71 -0.60 14.42 14.72
CA VAL A 71 0.06 13.25 15.33
C VAL A 71 1.47 13.12 14.76
N PRO A 72 2.40 14.00 15.14
CA PRO A 72 3.75 13.98 14.63
C PRO A 72 4.56 12.80 15.17
N SER A 73 5.54 12.35 14.38
CA SER A 73 6.55 11.38 14.81
C SER A 73 7.91 11.75 14.19
N ASP A 74 8.99 11.52 14.94
CA ASP A 74 10.34 11.92 14.54
C ASP A 74 10.82 11.24 13.25
N ASN A 75 10.25 10.09 12.93
CA ASN A 75 10.61 9.31 11.73
C ASN A 75 9.61 9.47 10.56
N LEU A 76 8.55 10.26 10.73
CA LEU A 76 7.67 10.69 9.63
C LEU A 76 8.27 11.88 8.90
N THR A 77 8.28 11.82 7.57
CA THR A 77 8.68 12.96 6.74
C THR A 77 7.47 13.74 6.25
N GLU A 78 7.72 14.92 5.65
CA GLU A 78 6.70 15.62 4.88
C GLU A 78 6.11 14.70 3.82
N PRO A 79 4.80 14.80 3.55
CA PRO A 79 4.15 13.97 2.56
C PRO A 79 4.61 14.32 1.15
N LEU A 80 4.73 13.29 0.32
CA LEU A 80 5.16 13.41 -1.06
C LEU A 80 3.95 13.40 -2.01
N ALA A 81 3.89 14.36 -2.92
CA ALA A 81 2.96 14.30 -4.06
C ALA A 81 3.39 13.18 -5.00
N LEU A 82 2.58 12.16 -5.18
CA LEU A 82 2.87 11.00 -6.02
C LEU A 82 1.63 10.54 -6.78
N ASN A 83 1.66 10.73 -8.09
CA ASN A 83 0.81 10.00 -9.02
C ASN A 83 1.60 8.84 -9.60
N VAL A 84 1.06 7.62 -9.58
CA VAL A 84 1.76 6.42 -10.08
C VAL A 84 2.15 6.53 -11.56
N GLU A 85 1.40 7.30 -12.35
CA GLU A 85 1.67 7.57 -13.77
C GLU A 85 2.63 8.75 -13.99
N GLY A 86 2.91 9.52 -12.96
CA GLY A 86 3.78 10.69 -13.02
C GLY A 86 5.26 10.36 -12.74
N ASP A 87 6.01 11.42 -12.43
CA ASP A 87 7.40 11.30 -12.03
C ASP A 87 7.53 10.76 -10.62
N TRP A 88 8.39 9.77 -10.45
CA TRP A 88 8.73 9.21 -9.15
C TRP A 88 10.03 9.83 -8.61
N PRO A 89 10.20 9.86 -7.27
CA PRO A 89 11.43 10.36 -6.68
C PRO A 89 12.66 9.65 -7.24
N ALA A 90 13.70 10.40 -7.60
CA ALA A 90 14.97 9.86 -8.05
C ALA A 90 15.78 9.30 -6.86
N ARG A 91 15.19 8.39 -6.10
CA ARG A 91 15.79 7.72 -4.93
C ARG A 91 15.25 6.31 -4.80
N THR A 92 15.97 5.49 -4.08
CA THR A 92 15.60 4.11 -3.80
C THR A 92 15.14 3.94 -2.35
N TYR A 93 14.32 2.91 -2.12
CA TYR A 93 13.74 2.61 -0.82
C TYR A 93 14.07 1.16 -0.42
N ARG A 94 14.31 0.95 0.87
CA ARG A 94 14.41 -0.40 1.42
C ARG A 94 13.04 -1.05 1.54
N TYR A 95 12.03 -0.26 1.82
CA TYR A 95 10.65 -0.71 2.00
C TYR A 95 9.71 0.15 1.19
N ILE A 96 8.74 -0.49 0.59
CA ILE A 96 7.60 0.20 -0.03
C ILE A 96 6.34 -0.49 0.48
N PHE A 97 5.37 0.30 0.91
CA PHE A 97 4.10 -0.17 1.48
C PHE A 97 2.92 0.50 0.79
N THR A 98 1.84 -0.22 0.64
CA THR A 98 0.56 0.35 0.22
C THR A 98 -0.60 -0.43 0.82
N ALA A 99 -1.67 0.27 1.19
CA ALA A 99 -2.87 -0.34 1.74
C ALA A 99 -4.12 0.16 1.01
N ASN A 100 -4.98 -0.77 0.60
CA ASN A 100 -6.26 -0.48 -0.05
C ASN A 100 -6.17 0.36 -1.34
N THR A 101 -5.07 0.26 -2.08
CA THR A 101 -4.82 1.05 -3.30
C THR A 101 -5.10 0.25 -4.57
N PHE A 102 -4.64 -1.00 -4.67
CA PHE A 102 -4.67 -1.77 -5.92
C PHE A 102 -6.08 -2.03 -6.48
N HIS A 103 -7.10 -2.02 -5.65
CA HIS A 103 -8.48 -2.21 -6.08
C HIS A 103 -9.22 -0.90 -6.43
N ILE A 104 -8.65 0.28 -6.09
CA ILE A 104 -9.25 1.59 -6.41
C ILE A 104 -8.62 2.29 -7.60
N VAL A 105 -7.44 1.86 -8.05
CA VAL A 105 -6.81 2.35 -9.29
C VAL A 105 -7.08 1.37 -10.43
N SER A 106 -6.94 1.83 -11.67
CA SER A 106 -7.15 0.97 -12.84
C SER A 106 -6.07 -0.11 -12.96
N ARG A 107 -6.36 -1.18 -13.71
CA ARG A 107 -5.40 -2.25 -13.96
C ARG A 107 -4.09 -1.76 -14.62
N PRO A 108 -4.12 -0.89 -15.65
CA PRO A 108 -2.89 -0.28 -16.18
C PRO A 108 -2.11 0.53 -15.14
N GLN A 109 -2.78 1.25 -14.25
CA GLN A 109 -2.11 1.99 -13.17
C GLN A 109 -1.44 1.05 -12.17
N VAL A 110 -2.04 -0.10 -11.84
CA VAL A 110 -1.38 -1.13 -11.02
C VAL A 110 -0.12 -1.65 -11.71
N GLU A 111 -0.15 -1.92 -13.03
CA GLU A 111 1.03 -2.36 -13.78
C GLU A 111 2.15 -1.32 -13.75
N ILE A 112 1.81 -0.04 -13.95
CA ILE A 112 2.78 1.07 -13.84
C ILE A 112 3.35 1.14 -12.42
N CYS A 113 2.50 1.07 -11.39
CA CYS A 113 2.91 1.07 -10.00
C CYS A 113 3.89 -0.07 -9.70
N ILE A 114 3.59 -1.29 -10.10
CA ILE A 114 4.46 -2.46 -9.91
C ILE A 114 5.82 -2.24 -10.57
N ARG A 115 5.85 -1.81 -11.82
CA ARG A 115 7.10 -1.50 -12.52
C ARG A 115 7.93 -0.45 -11.75
N ARG A 116 7.31 0.66 -11.35
CA ARG A 116 7.97 1.73 -10.60
C ARG A 116 8.46 1.28 -9.23
N VAL A 117 7.68 0.47 -8.53
CA VAL A 117 8.11 -0.19 -7.27
C VAL A 117 9.38 -1.01 -7.52
N CYS A 118 9.40 -1.85 -8.56
CA CYS A 118 10.55 -2.69 -8.87
C CYS A 118 11.81 -1.89 -9.24
N GLU A 119 11.64 -0.75 -9.94
CA GLU A 119 12.73 0.18 -10.30
C GLU A 119 13.32 0.92 -9.07
N THR A 120 12.50 1.21 -8.06
CA THR A 120 12.88 2.03 -6.90
C THR A 120 13.19 1.23 -5.64
N LEU A 121 12.81 -0.05 -5.60
CA LEU A 121 13.07 -0.92 -4.46
C LEU A 121 14.53 -1.41 -4.48
N LEU A 122 15.26 -1.19 -3.39
CA LEU A 122 16.63 -1.67 -3.23
C LEU A 122 16.76 -3.20 -3.41
N PRO A 123 17.92 -3.71 -3.83
CA PRO A 123 18.22 -5.14 -3.72
C PRO A 123 18.03 -5.62 -2.27
N GLY A 124 17.29 -6.71 -2.08
CA GLY A 124 16.94 -7.22 -0.75
C GLY A 124 15.87 -6.40 0.00
N GLY A 125 15.34 -5.35 -0.64
CA GLY A 125 14.19 -4.59 -0.11
C GLY A 125 12.89 -5.39 -0.13
N ARG A 126 11.83 -4.82 0.46
CA ARG A 126 10.51 -5.45 0.55
C ARG A 126 9.42 -4.49 0.08
N PHE A 127 8.54 -5.02 -0.76
CA PHE A 127 7.27 -4.38 -1.06
C PHE A 127 6.14 -5.15 -0.37
N LEU A 128 5.28 -4.44 0.34
CA LEU A 128 4.14 -5.01 1.04
C LEU A 128 2.86 -4.34 0.55
N VAL A 129 1.90 -5.13 0.08
CA VAL A 129 0.60 -4.63 -0.37
C VAL A 129 -0.52 -5.28 0.41
N TYR A 130 -1.32 -4.45 1.10
CA TYR A 130 -2.51 -4.87 1.84
C TYR A 130 -3.77 -4.59 1.03
N GLY A 131 -4.67 -5.52 0.99
CA GLY A 131 -6.01 -5.39 0.41
C GLY A 131 -6.67 -6.72 0.12
N PRO A 132 -7.87 -6.71 -0.48
CA PRO A 132 -8.52 -7.90 -0.98
C PRO A 132 -7.87 -8.36 -2.28
N PHE A 133 -7.78 -9.68 -2.46
CA PHE A 133 -7.35 -10.32 -3.70
C PHE A 133 -8.26 -11.49 -4.05
N ASN A 134 -8.47 -11.71 -5.34
CA ASN A 134 -9.08 -12.91 -5.87
C ASN A 134 -8.00 -13.98 -6.10
N TYR A 135 -8.40 -15.22 -6.16
CA TYR A 135 -7.55 -16.38 -6.46
C TYR A 135 -8.19 -17.21 -7.56
N HIS A 136 -7.42 -17.53 -8.58
CA HIS A 136 -7.89 -18.32 -9.75
C HIS A 136 -9.17 -17.74 -10.37
N GLY A 137 -9.25 -16.40 -10.46
CA GLY A 137 -10.42 -15.70 -10.99
C GLY A 137 -11.69 -15.80 -10.12
N THR A 138 -11.54 -16.23 -8.85
CA THR A 138 -12.67 -16.47 -7.94
C THR A 138 -12.58 -15.57 -6.71
N TYR A 139 -13.71 -15.05 -6.24
CA TYR A 139 -13.80 -14.30 -4.99
C TYR A 139 -13.57 -15.23 -3.79
N THR A 140 -12.87 -14.73 -2.79
CA THR A 140 -12.58 -15.46 -1.54
C THR A 140 -13.78 -15.49 -0.59
N SER A 141 -14.76 -14.61 -0.80
CA SER A 141 -15.97 -14.52 0.01
C SER A 141 -17.10 -13.78 -0.73
N ASP A 142 -18.32 -13.95 -0.28
CA ASP A 142 -19.47 -13.19 -0.79
C ASP A 142 -19.31 -11.69 -0.53
N SER A 143 -18.74 -11.30 0.63
CA SER A 143 -18.49 -9.90 0.96
C SER A 143 -17.47 -9.26 -0.01
N ASN A 144 -16.43 -9.99 -0.43
CA ASN A 144 -15.50 -9.50 -1.45
C ASN A 144 -16.17 -9.37 -2.82
N ARG A 145 -17.07 -10.27 -3.18
CA ARG A 145 -17.87 -10.14 -4.41
C ARG A 145 -18.74 -8.88 -4.39
N GLU A 146 -19.45 -8.64 -3.31
CA GLU A 146 -20.29 -7.45 -3.14
C GLU A 146 -19.46 -6.17 -3.16
N PHE A 147 -18.28 -6.19 -2.52
CA PHE A 147 -17.35 -5.08 -2.52
C PHE A 147 -16.83 -4.80 -3.94
N ASP A 148 -16.44 -5.81 -4.69
CA ASP A 148 -15.98 -5.65 -6.09
C ASP A 148 -17.08 -5.06 -6.98
N LEU A 149 -18.32 -5.50 -6.82
CA LEU A 149 -19.47 -4.93 -7.53
C LEU A 149 -19.67 -3.45 -7.17
N SER A 150 -19.52 -3.10 -5.89
CA SER A 150 -19.63 -1.70 -5.43
C SER A 150 -18.50 -0.80 -6.00
N LEU A 151 -17.29 -1.33 -6.11
CA LEU A 151 -16.17 -0.63 -6.75
C LEU A 151 -16.45 -0.37 -8.22
N LYS A 152 -16.86 -1.38 -8.97
CA LYS A 152 -17.16 -1.28 -10.41
C LYS A 152 -18.37 -0.41 -10.71
N ALA A 153 -19.31 -0.29 -9.77
CA ALA A 153 -20.42 0.65 -9.89
C ALA A 153 -19.99 2.11 -9.74
N ARG A 154 -18.88 2.38 -9.04
CA ARG A 154 -18.28 3.72 -8.92
C ARG A 154 -17.41 4.06 -10.13
N ASP A 155 -16.56 3.11 -10.53
CA ASP A 155 -15.73 3.19 -11.71
C ASP A 155 -15.45 1.76 -12.21
N ILE A 156 -15.77 1.48 -13.46
CA ILE A 156 -15.57 0.17 -14.09
C ILE A 156 -14.11 -0.27 -14.13
N ALA A 157 -13.15 0.67 -14.05
CA ALA A 157 -11.73 0.39 -13.99
C ALA A 157 -11.25 -0.10 -12.61
N MET A 158 -12.03 0.18 -11.55
CA MET A 158 -11.78 -0.35 -10.21
C MET A 158 -12.14 -1.86 -10.15
N GLY A 159 -11.65 -2.53 -9.11
CA GLY A 159 -12.02 -3.91 -8.80
C GLY A 159 -10.89 -4.68 -8.13
N ILE A 160 -11.27 -5.78 -7.47
CA ILE A 160 -10.33 -6.67 -6.80
C ILE A 160 -9.45 -7.36 -7.85
N ARG A 161 -8.13 -7.35 -7.62
CA ARG A 161 -7.13 -7.95 -8.51
C ARG A 161 -6.92 -9.42 -8.17
N ASP A 162 -6.63 -10.23 -9.20
CA ASP A 162 -6.21 -11.61 -8.99
C ASP A 162 -4.77 -11.64 -8.47
N GLN A 163 -4.54 -12.41 -7.41
CA GLN A 163 -3.24 -12.57 -6.78
C GLN A 163 -2.20 -13.06 -7.79
N GLU A 164 -2.53 -14.06 -8.59
CA GLU A 164 -1.64 -14.66 -9.58
C GLU A 164 -1.23 -13.65 -10.66
N TRP A 165 -2.15 -12.78 -11.06
CA TRP A 165 -1.83 -11.71 -12.01
C TRP A 165 -0.83 -10.71 -11.40
N VAL A 166 -1.02 -10.32 -10.14
CA VAL A 166 -0.08 -9.42 -9.44
C VAL A 166 1.30 -10.08 -9.32
N VAL A 167 1.35 -11.36 -8.89
CA VAL A 167 2.59 -12.13 -8.79
C VAL A 167 3.32 -12.21 -10.13
N GLN A 168 2.59 -12.48 -11.23
CA GLN A 168 3.17 -12.51 -12.55
C GLN A 168 3.78 -11.16 -12.96
N ARG A 169 3.09 -10.04 -12.69
CA ARG A 169 3.63 -8.70 -13.00
C ARG A 169 4.94 -8.42 -12.23
N PHE A 170 5.03 -8.79 -10.95
CA PHE A 170 6.28 -8.67 -10.19
C PHE A 170 7.40 -9.57 -10.74
N ALA A 171 7.08 -10.81 -11.09
CA ALA A 171 8.04 -11.76 -11.65
C ALA A 171 8.66 -11.27 -12.97
N GLU A 172 7.91 -10.57 -13.81
CA GLU A 172 8.41 -9.94 -15.05
C GLU A 172 9.49 -8.88 -14.81
N HIS A 173 9.55 -8.34 -13.59
CA HIS A 173 10.56 -7.38 -13.14
C HIS A 173 11.59 -8.00 -12.18
N GLY A 174 11.67 -9.34 -12.12
CA GLY A 174 12.65 -10.07 -11.29
C GLY A 174 12.38 -9.98 -9.78
N ARG A 175 11.13 -9.78 -9.38
CA ARG A 175 10.70 -9.82 -7.98
C ARG A 175 9.78 -11.00 -7.74
N GLU A 176 9.95 -11.68 -6.62
CA GLU A 176 9.20 -12.88 -6.29
C GLU A 176 8.26 -12.62 -5.09
N LEU A 177 7.14 -13.34 -5.08
CA LEU A 177 6.28 -13.40 -3.90
C LEU A 177 7.01 -14.20 -2.80
N ILE A 178 7.29 -13.53 -1.68
CA ILE A 178 7.93 -14.14 -0.52
C ILE A 178 6.89 -14.76 0.40
N HIS A 179 5.80 -14.02 0.65
CA HIS A 179 4.72 -14.44 1.54
C HIS A 179 3.36 -13.89 1.09
N ASP A 180 2.32 -14.65 1.40
CA ASP A 180 0.92 -14.31 1.25
C ASP A 180 0.23 -14.51 2.60
N HIS A 181 0.12 -13.43 3.39
CA HIS A 181 -0.47 -13.46 4.72
C HIS A 181 -1.98 -13.33 4.68
N ALA A 182 -2.69 -14.24 5.31
CA ALA A 182 -4.13 -14.09 5.56
C ALA A 182 -4.37 -12.99 6.59
N MET A 183 -5.27 -12.06 6.27
CA MET A 183 -5.62 -10.92 7.10
C MET A 183 -7.13 -10.94 7.44
N PRO A 184 -7.55 -10.27 8.52
CA PRO A 184 -8.97 -10.15 8.83
C PRO A 184 -9.82 -9.62 7.68
N ALA A 185 -11.10 -9.94 7.68
CA ALA A 185 -12.09 -9.50 6.69
C ALA A 185 -11.74 -9.88 5.24
N ASN A 186 -11.19 -11.09 5.05
CA ASN A 186 -10.80 -11.64 3.74
C ASN A 186 -9.81 -10.76 2.95
N ASN A 187 -8.98 -9.99 3.66
CA ASN A 187 -7.85 -9.29 3.07
C ASN A 187 -6.58 -10.15 3.13
N ARG A 188 -5.56 -9.68 2.45
CA ARG A 188 -4.22 -10.28 2.40
C ARG A 188 -3.16 -9.21 2.56
N ILE A 189 -1.96 -9.61 3.01
CA ILE A 189 -0.73 -8.87 2.73
C ILE A 189 0.14 -9.75 1.85
N LEU A 190 0.39 -9.29 0.62
CA LEU A 190 1.36 -9.91 -0.25
C LEU A 190 2.71 -9.21 -0.06
N VAL A 191 3.77 -10.00 0.13
CA VAL A 191 5.13 -9.50 0.35
C VAL A 191 6.01 -9.95 -0.80
N PHE A 192 6.67 -8.98 -1.45
CA PHE A 192 7.58 -9.21 -2.57
C PHE A 192 9.00 -8.75 -2.24
N GLY A 193 10.01 -9.45 -2.86
CA GLY A 193 11.41 -9.11 -2.70
C GLY A 193 12.30 -9.45 -3.88
#